data_ac33d90e30d92bdeba0d229fbe8e5ac0
#
_entry.id   ac33d90e30d92bdeba0d229fbe8e5ac0
#
_cell.length_a   1.000
_cell.length_b   1.000
_cell.length_c   1.000
_cell.angle_alpha   90.00
_cell.angle_beta   90.00
_cell.angle_gamma   90.00
#
_symmetry.space_group_name_H-M   'P 1'
#
loop_
_entity.id
_entity.type
_entity.pdbx_description
1 polymer ?
#
loop_
_entity_poly.entity_id
_entity_poly.type
_entity_poly.pdbx_seq_one_letter_code
_entity_poly.pdbx_strand_id
1 'polypeptide(L)'
;MKANKATVLTFAEKCKSILSSNWQGQLNTIKADAKGSKEDIYRSKVKYICKRGKPYIWVPEKELHNVNVIVDERSSFAVANPIPGPLASLLRSIKKSPARIALIGDVVPLTDAKVKSATEVLKEVILSEQKAISESSYTVSGVLSSSDHSCTSRSENLKEVLEGDEKYIVYKFNQRSCIYVDGNGDTHEIDQEDMNASKADPLALLSAKLIDGINQSAARRRALMLFCLTYFNTNAKDAYMLSVDRKGFEVLSKVPSPAMKDGYGQFQWRQFRLSLKEEARDVEAFCRQLVEMEEEAVKEVSGHSGLA
;
A
#
# COMPACT_ATOMS: atom_id res chain seq x y z
N MET A 1 -19.04 21.10 -1.43
CA MET A 1 -18.68 20.69 -0.06
C MET A 1 -17.19 20.93 0.14
N LYS A 2 -16.78 21.69 1.15
CA LYS A 2 -15.36 21.86 1.50
C LYS A 2 -14.84 20.52 1.98
N ALA A 3 -13.82 19.98 1.32
CA ALA A 3 -13.13 18.78 1.78
C ALA A 3 -12.58 19.02 3.19
N ASN A 4 -13.15 18.33 4.16
CA ASN A 4 -12.72 18.43 5.55
C ASN A 4 -11.33 17.78 5.62
N LYS A 5 -10.28 18.54 5.93
CA LYS A 5 -8.89 18.05 6.05
C LYS A 5 -8.73 16.82 6.96
N ALA A 6 -9.73 16.56 7.81
CA ALA A 6 -9.79 15.40 8.70
C ALA A 6 -10.06 14.05 8.00
N THR A 7 -10.46 14.03 6.73
CA THR A 7 -10.87 12.80 6.02
C THR A 7 -9.74 12.07 5.30
N VAL A 8 -8.51 12.56 5.34
CA VAL A 8 -7.35 11.98 4.66
C VAL A 8 -6.22 11.78 5.67
N LEU A 9 -5.43 10.71 5.50
CA LEU A 9 -4.21 10.49 6.26
C LEU A 9 -3.17 11.57 5.96
N THR A 10 -2.35 11.93 6.94
CA THR A 10 -1.15 12.75 6.72
C THR A 10 -0.15 12.01 5.83
N PHE A 11 0.79 12.74 5.22
CA PHE A 11 1.82 12.10 4.41
C PHE A 11 2.72 11.17 5.24
N ALA A 12 3.00 11.53 6.48
CA ALA A 12 3.77 10.70 7.40
C ALA A 12 3.04 9.38 7.74
N GLU A 13 1.72 9.43 7.99
CA GLU A 13 0.88 8.23 8.17
C GLU A 13 0.85 7.36 6.91
N LYS A 14 0.76 7.97 5.72
CA LYS A 14 0.85 7.25 4.43
C LYS A 14 2.19 6.56 4.27
N CYS A 15 3.30 7.24 4.60
CA CYS A 15 4.64 6.65 4.57
C CYS A 15 4.75 5.44 5.50
N LYS A 16 4.28 5.57 6.74
CA LYS A 16 4.26 4.45 7.70
C LYS A 16 3.42 3.28 7.21
N SER A 17 2.27 3.57 6.61
CA SER A 17 1.37 2.55 6.06
C SER A 17 2.01 1.81 4.90
N ILE A 18 2.64 2.50 3.95
CA ILE A 18 3.39 1.88 2.85
C ILE A 18 4.52 0.99 3.37
N LEU A 19 5.28 1.45 4.38
CA LEU A 19 6.33 0.65 5.00
C LEU A 19 5.80 -0.60 5.69
N SER A 20 4.63 -0.53 6.31
CA SER A 20 4.04 -1.64 7.06
C SER A 20 3.32 -2.65 6.17
N SER A 21 2.75 -2.22 5.04
CA SER A 21 2.01 -3.08 4.12
C SER A 21 2.89 -3.94 3.22
N ASN A 22 4.17 -3.61 3.10
CA ASN A 22 5.11 -4.27 2.20
C ASN A 22 6.06 -5.21 2.93
N TRP A 23 6.67 -6.10 2.17
CA TRP A 23 7.70 -7.05 2.58
C TRP A 23 8.98 -6.90 1.76
N GLN A 24 8.92 -6.18 0.64
CA GLN A 24 10.03 -5.97 -0.28
C GLN A 24 10.18 -4.49 -0.63
N GLY A 25 11.43 -4.04 -0.70
CA GLY A 25 11.80 -2.71 -1.15
C GLY A 25 13.03 -2.75 -2.03
N GLN A 26 13.34 -1.64 -2.67
CA GLN A 26 14.54 -1.48 -3.48
C GLN A 26 15.61 -0.79 -2.64
N LEU A 27 16.70 -1.50 -2.37
CA LEU A 27 17.90 -0.95 -1.73
C LEU A 27 18.84 -0.42 -2.82
N ASN A 28 19.37 0.77 -2.60
CA ASN A 28 20.38 1.38 -3.45
C ASN A 28 21.58 1.74 -2.59
N THR A 29 22.76 1.24 -2.96
CA THR A 29 24.06 1.51 -2.30
C THR A 29 25.04 2.07 -3.29
N ILE A 30 26.02 2.83 -2.81
CA ILE A 30 27.12 3.33 -3.60
C ILE A 30 28.08 2.14 -3.83
N LYS A 31 28.50 1.90 -5.07
CA LYS A 31 29.45 0.83 -5.38
C LYS A 31 30.81 1.10 -4.72
N ALA A 32 31.47 0.05 -4.28
CA ALA A 32 32.77 0.13 -3.60
C ALA A 32 33.87 0.75 -4.48
N ASP A 33 33.74 0.65 -5.81
CA ASP A 33 34.64 1.21 -6.83
C ASP A 33 34.11 2.52 -7.48
N ALA A 34 33.16 3.17 -6.82
CA ALA A 34 32.49 4.39 -7.33
C ALA A 34 33.49 5.51 -7.67
N LYS A 35 33.28 6.13 -8.84
CA LYS A 35 34.09 7.24 -9.35
C LYS A 35 33.31 8.57 -9.45
N GLY A 36 32.10 8.61 -8.87
CA GLY A 36 31.26 9.78 -8.84
C GLY A 36 30.28 9.90 -10.00
N SER A 37 29.98 8.80 -10.69
CA SER A 37 28.99 8.75 -11.79
C SER A 37 27.63 8.23 -11.31
N LYS A 38 26.60 8.39 -12.17
CA LYS A 38 25.26 7.82 -11.89
C LYS A 38 25.26 6.29 -11.97
N GLU A 39 26.21 5.69 -12.64
CA GLU A 39 26.39 4.23 -12.78
C GLU A 39 26.99 3.60 -11.53
N ASP A 40 27.47 4.42 -10.60
CA ASP A 40 28.08 4.00 -9.34
C ASP A 40 27.04 3.57 -8.29
N ILE A 41 25.76 3.55 -8.63
CA ILE A 41 24.69 3.07 -7.75
C ILE A 41 24.35 1.61 -8.12
N TYR A 42 24.54 0.71 -7.14
CA TYR A 42 24.01 -0.64 -7.20
C TYR A 42 22.62 -0.71 -6.61
N ARG A 43 21.69 -1.39 -7.26
CA ARG A 43 20.29 -1.48 -6.83
C ARG A 43 19.79 -2.92 -6.96
N SER A 44 19.14 -3.41 -5.91
CA SER A 44 18.41 -4.67 -5.97
C SER A 44 17.16 -4.64 -5.07
N LYS A 45 16.29 -5.62 -5.26
CA LYS A 45 15.13 -5.81 -4.38
C LYS A 45 15.56 -6.65 -3.19
N VAL A 46 15.20 -6.19 -2.00
CA VAL A 46 15.54 -6.84 -0.74
C VAL A 46 14.29 -7.02 0.13
N LYS A 47 14.27 -8.08 0.93
CA LYS A 47 13.19 -8.34 1.88
C LYS A 47 13.38 -7.51 3.14
N TYR A 48 12.30 -7.06 3.75
CA TYR A 48 12.39 -6.26 4.97
C TYR A 48 11.14 -6.36 5.84
N ILE A 49 11.29 -5.98 7.09
CA ILE A 49 10.20 -5.68 8.02
C ILE A 49 10.44 -4.33 8.70
N CYS A 50 9.38 -3.71 9.20
CA CYS A 50 9.49 -2.54 10.05
C CYS A 50 9.32 -2.90 11.52
N LYS A 51 10.31 -2.55 12.34
CA LYS A 51 10.23 -2.63 13.80
C LYS A 51 10.36 -1.24 14.38
N ARG A 52 9.33 -0.79 15.13
CA ARG A 52 9.32 0.55 15.74
C ARG A 52 9.63 1.67 14.73
N GLY A 53 9.07 1.55 13.52
CA GLY A 53 9.23 2.55 12.46
C GLY A 53 10.56 2.54 11.72
N LYS A 54 11.46 1.59 12.00
CA LYS A 54 12.75 1.44 11.32
C LYS A 54 12.75 0.17 10.47
N PRO A 55 13.19 0.23 9.19
CA PRO A 55 13.36 -0.95 8.37
C PRO A 55 14.54 -1.81 8.85
N TYR A 56 14.28 -3.11 8.96
CA TYR A 56 15.27 -4.17 9.10
C TYR A 56 15.28 -4.93 7.78
N ILE A 57 16.44 -5.05 7.15
CA ILE A 57 16.60 -5.48 5.78
C ILE A 57 17.42 -6.77 5.75
N TRP A 58 16.93 -7.78 5.04
CA TRP A 58 17.63 -9.04 4.77
C TRP A 58 18.23 -8.99 3.39
N VAL A 59 19.55 -8.94 3.31
CA VAL A 59 20.33 -8.92 2.07
C VAL A 59 20.97 -10.30 1.89
N PRO A 60 20.74 -11.00 0.75
CA PRO A 60 21.44 -12.26 0.47
C PRO A 60 22.95 -12.11 0.61
N GLU A 61 23.61 -13.12 1.19
CA GLU A 61 25.05 -13.05 1.51
C GLU A 61 25.92 -12.77 0.27
N LYS A 62 25.50 -13.22 -0.91
CA LYS A 62 26.23 -13.05 -2.17
C LYS A 62 25.99 -11.71 -2.87
N GLU A 63 25.08 -10.88 -2.35
CA GLU A 63 24.73 -9.60 -2.97
C GLU A 63 25.82 -8.54 -2.78
N LEU A 64 26.04 -7.74 -3.83
CA LEU A 64 27.06 -6.68 -3.83
C LEU A 64 26.80 -5.58 -2.78
N HIS A 65 25.58 -5.43 -2.30
CA HIS A 65 25.29 -4.52 -1.18
C HIS A 65 26.21 -4.77 0.00
N ASN A 66 26.53 -6.03 0.30
CA ASN A 66 27.36 -6.41 1.43
C ASN A 66 28.80 -5.87 1.33
N VAL A 67 29.35 -5.81 0.11
CA VAL A 67 30.67 -5.21 -0.13
C VAL A 67 30.58 -3.68 -0.12
N ASN A 68 29.55 -3.13 -0.77
CA ASN A 68 29.37 -1.70 -0.89
C ASN A 68 29.23 -1.01 0.47
N VAL A 69 28.43 -1.58 1.37
CA VAL A 69 28.16 -1.03 2.73
C VAL A 69 29.41 -1.03 3.62
N ILE A 70 30.37 -1.92 3.40
CA ILE A 70 31.66 -1.89 4.12
C ILE A 70 32.45 -0.63 3.79
N VAL A 71 32.35 -0.17 2.53
CA VAL A 71 33.08 1.01 2.04
C VAL A 71 32.30 2.30 2.32
N ASP A 72 30.98 2.28 2.08
CA ASP A 72 30.11 3.44 2.25
C ASP A 72 28.72 2.99 2.71
N GLU A 73 28.34 3.33 3.93
CA GLU A 73 27.04 2.97 4.51
C GLU A 73 25.87 3.82 3.98
N ARG A 74 26.14 4.91 3.27
CA ARG A 74 25.12 5.80 2.69
C ARG A 74 24.31 5.05 1.63
N SER A 75 22.99 5.18 1.76
CA SER A 75 22.07 4.42 0.92
C SER A 75 20.71 5.08 0.83
N SER A 76 19.92 4.61 -0.11
CA SER A 76 18.49 4.91 -0.15
C SER A 76 17.67 3.61 -0.24
N PHE A 77 16.50 3.65 0.38
CA PHE A 77 15.57 2.54 0.40
C PHE A 77 14.21 2.98 -0.07
N ALA A 78 13.76 2.46 -1.20
CA ALA A 78 12.51 2.84 -1.83
C ALA A 78 11.46 1.72 -1.72
N VAL A 79 10.23 2.10 -1.36
CA VAL A 79 9.10 1.18 -1.26
C VAL A 79 7.90 1.80 -1.97
N ALA A 80 7.27 1.03 -2.86
CA ALA A 80 6.05 1.44 -3.53
C ALA A 80 4.83 0.83 -2.85
N ASN A 81 3.69 1.54 -2.87
CA ASN A 81 2.44 0.97 -2.37
C ASN A 81 2.10 -0.30 -3.17
N PRO A 82 1.79 -1.42 -2.52
CA PRO A 82 1.45 -2.65 -3.23
C PRO A 82 0.13 -2.48 -3.96
N ILE A 83 0.15 -2.69 -5.26
CA ILE A 83 -1.05 -2.65 -6.10
C ILE A 83 -1.26 -4.03 -6.70
N PRO A 84 -2.35 -4.71 -6.33
CA PRO A 84 -2.61 -6.06 -6.78
C PRO A 84 -3.11 -6.12 -8.23
N GLY A 85 -2.73 -7.18 -8.92
CA GLY A 85 -3.32 -7.75 -10.12
C GLY A 85 -3.71 -6.79 -11.24
N PRO A 86 -4.97 -6.85 -11.69
CA PRO A 86 -5.48 -6.07 -12.83
C PRO A 86 -5.38 -4.56 -12.65
N LEU A 87 -5.46 -4.08 -11.39
CA LEU A 87 -5.35 -2.66 -11.08
C LEU A 87 -3.98 -2.09 -11.47
N ALA A 88 -2.91 -2.85 -11.30
CA ALA A 88 -1.56 -2.43 -11.70
C ALA A 88 -1.46 -2.23 -13.22
N SER A 89 -2.10 -3.09 -14.02
CA SER A 89 -2.15 -2.97 -15.47
C SER A 89 -3.00 -1.77 -15.92
N LEU A 90 -4.14 -1.55 -15.26
CA LEU A 90 -4.99 -0.39 -15.50
C LEU A 90 -4.25 0.92 -15.22
N LEU A 91 -3.59 1.04 -14.08
CA LEU A 91 -2.84 2.25 -13.71
C LEU A 91 -1.76 2.55 -14.75
N ARG A 92 -1.01 1.54 -15.20
CA ARG A 92 -0.01 1.71 -16.28
C ARG A 92 -0.65 2.23 -17.58
N SER A 93 -1.82 1.72 -17.96
CA SER A 93 -2.51 2.14 -19.17
C SER A 93 -2.94 3.62 -19.16
N ILE A 94 -3.21 4.16 -17.98
CA ILE A 94 -3.58 5.58 -17.78
C ILE A 94 -2.40 6.45 -17.31
N LYS A 95 -1.17 5.93 -17.42
CA LYS A 95 0.07 6.61 -17.04
C LYS A 95 0.12 7.08 -15.56
N LYS A 96 -0.55 6.36 -14.67
CA LYS A 96 -0.47 6.56 -13.23
C LYS A 96 0.49 5.55 -12.60
N SER A 97 1.21 5.99 -11.57
CA SER A 97 2.10 5.16 -10.77
C SER A 97 1.54 4.95 -9.37
N PRO A 98 1.85 3.82 -8.70
CA PRO A 98 1.56 3.70 -7.28
C PRO A 98 2.32 4.77 -6.49
N ALA A 99 1.71 5.24 -5.41
CA ALA A 99 2.41 6.07 -4.45
C ALA A 99 3.63 5.30 -3.91
N ARG A 100 4.71 6.01 -3.64
CA ARG A 100 5.98 5.41 -3.18
C ARG A 100 6.67 6.32 -2.19
N ILE A 101 7.56 5.73 -1.43
CA ILE A 101 8.44 6.45 -0.52
C ILE A 101 9.89 6.18 -0.86
N ALA A 102 10.73 7.15 -0.58
CA ALA A 102 12.18 7.00 -0.62
C ALA A 102 12.75 7.44 0.74
N LEU A 103 13.38 6.52 1.45
CA LEU A 103 14.14 6.80 2.65
C LEU A 103 15.59 7.01 2.25
N ILE A 104 16.21 8.06 2.75
CA ILE A 104 17.64 8.34 2.60
C ILE A 104 18.28 8.19 3.97
N GLY A 105 19.40 7.50 4.06
CA GLY A 105 20.04 7.22 5.32
C GLY A 105 21.23 6.28 5.21
N ASP A 106 21.49 5.56 6.30
CA ASP A 106 22.62 4.66 6.42
C ASP A 106 22.16 3.23 6.70
N VAL A 107 22.80 2.28 6.05
CA VAL A 107 22.59 0.84 6.24
C VAL A 107 23.70 0.31 7.13
N VAL A 108 23.33 -0.16 8.32
CA VAL A 108 24.30 -0.63 9.33
C VAL A 108 24.06 -2.12 9.62
N PRO A 109 25.11 -2.97 9.53
CA PRO A 109 24.96 -4.39 9.81
C PRO A 109 24.63 -4.62 11.29
N LEU A 110 23.82 -5.64 11.56
CA LEU A 110 23.47 -6.03 12.92
C LEU A 110 24.48 -7.02 13.48
N THR A 111 24.74 -6.91 14.78
CA THR A 111 25.47 -7.93 15.55
C THR A 111 24.58 -9.18 15.76
N ASP A 112 25.17 -10.35 15.97
CA ASP A 112 24.47 -11.63 16.11
C ASP A 112 23.32 -11.60 17.12
N ALA A 113 23.49 -10.95 18.27
CA ALA A 113 22.44 -10.81 19.27
C ALA A 113 21.24 -10.00 18.73
N LYS A 114 21.49 -8.95 17.95
CA LYS A 114 20.45 -8.12 17.30
C LYS A 114 19.81 -8.82 16.11
N VAL A 115 20.55 -9.65 15.37
CA VAL A 115 20.03 -10.50 14.31
C VAL A 115 19.01 -11.49 14.87
N LYS A 116 19.32 -12.17 15.97
CA LYS A 116 18.37 -13.06 16.66
C LYS A 116 17.07 -12.32 17.04
N SER A 117 17.21 -11.13 17.64
CA SER A 117 16.03 -10.30 17.98
C SER A 117 15.23 -9.84 16.76
N ALA A 118 15.87 -9.54 15.63
CA ALA A 118 15.19 -9.18 14.38
C ALA A 118 14.44 -10.38 13.78
N THR A 119 15.04 -11.57 13.83
CA THR A 119 14.43 -12.82 13.38
C THR A 119 13.20 -13.20 14.22
N GLU A 120 13.25 -13.03 15.55
CA GLU A 120 12.08 -13.24 16.40
C GLU A 120 10.92 -12.28 16.04
N VAL A 121 11.23 -11.01 15.80
CA VAL A 121 10.21 -10.06 15.33
C VAL A 121 9.67 -10.43 13.96
N LEU A 122 10.49 -10.95 13.05
CA LEU A 122 10.02 -11.46 11.76
C LEU A 122 9.00 -12.59 11.95
N LYS A 123 9.29 -13.54 12.85
CA LYS A 123 8.35 -14.63 13.20
C LYS A 123 7.05 -14.08 13.79
N GLU A 124 7.14 -13.13 14.74
CA GLU A 124 5.96 -12.48 15.33
C GLU A 124 5.09 -11.79 14.26
N VAL A 125 5.71 -11.08 13.32
CA VAL A 125 5.01 -10.41 12.22
C VAL A 125 4.29 -11.40 11.33
N ILE A 126 4.92 -12.52 10.97
CA ILE A 126 4.31 -13.59 10.16
C ILE A 126 3.11 -14.20 10.89
N LEU A 127 3.29 -14.57 12.16
CA LEU A 127 2.24 -15.19 12.97
C LEU A 127 1.06 -14.23 13.21
N SER A 128 1.32 -12.96 13.48
CA SER A 128 0.27 -11.96 13.71
C SER A 128 -0.59 -11.73 12.46
N GLU A 129 0.01 -11.71 11.27
CA GLU A 129 -0.71 -11.59 10.01
C GLU A 129 -1.59 -12.83 9.74
N GLN A 130 -1.03 -14.03 9.93
CA GLN A 130 -1.77 -15.26 9.76
C GLN A 130 -2.96 -15.36 10.74
N LYS A 131 -2.73 -14.97 12.00
CA LYS A 131 -3.77 -14.91 13.01
C LYS A 131 -4.88 -13.94 12.63
N ALA A 132 -4.53 -12.72 12.19
CA ALA A 132 -5.52 -11.72 11.76
C ALA A 132 -6.40 -12.21 10.61
N ILE A 133 -5.84 -13.02 9.69
CA ILE A 133 -6.60 -13.62 8.58
C ILE A 133 -7.48 -14.77 9.08
N SER A 134 -6.96 -15.66 9.94
CA SER A 134 -7.70 -16.84 10.42
C SER A 134 -8.81 -16.50 11.40
N GLU A 135 -8.69 -15.42 12.15
CA GLU A 135 -9.70 -14.94 13.11
C GLU A 135 -10.71 -13.98 12.50
N SER A 136 -10.60 -13.66 11.21
CA SER A 136 -11.54 -12.77 10.53
C SER A 136 -12.93 -13.41 10.39
N SER A 137 -13.99 -12.60 10.48
CA SER A 137 -15.37 -13.06 10.30
C SER A 137 -15.60 -13.64 8.90
N TYR A 138 -16.69 -14.41 8.73
CA TYR A 138 -17.05 -14.99 7.43
C TYR A 138 -17.13 -13.93 6.32
N THR A 139 -17.68 -12.75 6.62
CA THR A 139 -17.79 -11.65 5.66
C THR A 139 -16.43 -11.13 5.22
N VAL A 140 -15.53 -10.89 6.17
CA VAL A 140 -14.17 -10.41 5.90
C VAL A 140 -13.35 -11.52 5.25
N SER A 141 -13.44 -12.74 5.74
CA SER A 141 -12.79 -13.90 5.15
C SER A 141 -13.19 -14.09 3.68
N GLY A 142 -14.47 -13.92 3.35
CA GLY A 142 -14.96 -13.95 1.97
C GLY A 142 -14.39 -12.84 1.07
N VAL A 143 -14.03 -11.67 1.61
CA VAL A 143 -13.30 -10.62 0.88
C VAL A 143 -11.84 -11.00 0.70
N LEU A 144 -11.19 -11.42 1.78
CA LEU A 144 -9.75 -11.72 1.78
C LEU A 144 -9.40 -12.98 0.97
N SER A 145 -10.29 -13.98 0.97
CA SER A 145 -10.09 -15.23 0.21
C SER A 145 -10.46 -15.12 -1.28
N SER A 146 -11.22 -14.10 -1.68
CA SER A 146 -11.46 -13.81 -3.10
C SER A 146 -10.25 -13.19 -3.80
N SER A 147 -9.24 -12.80 -3.05
CA SER A 147 -7.96 -12.37 -3.58
C SER A 147 -7.30 -13.56 -4.27
N ASP A 148 -7.13 -13.47 -5.57
CA ASP A 148 -6.57 -14.53 -6.39
C ASP A 148 -5.08 -14.72 -6.09
N HIS A 149 -4.51 -15.88 -6.48
CA HIS A 149 -3.10 -16.28 -6.29
C HIS A 149 -2.05 -15.25 -6.74
N SER A 150 -2.44 -14.15 -7.39
CA SER A 150 -1.55 -13.06 -7.77
C SER A 150 -1.11 -12.15 -6.60
N CYS A 151 -1.80 -12.22 -5.47
CA CYS A 151 -1.47 -11.46 -4.26
C CYS A 151 -0.95 -12.40 -3.17
N THR A 152 0.26 -12.94 -3.38
CA THR A 152 0.95 -13.74 -2.35
C THR A 152 1.01 -12.92 -1.07
N SER A 153 0.61 -13.51 0.05
CA SER A 153 0.58 -12.77 1.30
C SER A 153 1.98 -12.31 1.71
N ARG A 154 2.04 -11.17 2.38
CA ARG A 154 3.28 -10.66 2.93
C ARG A 154 3.97 -11.72 3.82
N SER A 155 3.21 -12.41 4.64
CA SER A 155 3.70 -13.47 5.52
C SER A 155 4.29 -14.66 4.74
N GLU A 156 3.68 -15.06 3.62
CA GLU A 156 4.21 -16.15 2.77
C GLU A 156 5.57 -15.79 2.17
N ASN A 157 5.69 -14.58 1.62
CA ASN A 157 6.96 -14.10 1.08
C ASN A 157 8.06 -13.93 2.14
N LEU A 158 7.68 -13.54 3.37
CA LEU A 158 8.61 -13.40 4.48
C LEU A 158 9.04 -14.75 5.09
N LYS A 159 8.23 -15.80 4.97
CA LYS A 159 8.61 -17.17 5.40
C LYS A 159 9.85 -17.68 4.69
N GLU A 160 10.04 -17.34 3.42
CA GLU A 160 11.24 -17.74 2.67
C GLU A 160 12.54 -17.27 3.33
N VAL A 161 12.51 -16.17 4.11
CA VAL A 161 13.69 -15.70 4.87
C VAL A 161 14.04 -16.66 6.01
N LEU A 162 13.03 -17.36 6.59
CA LEU A 162 13.19 -18.24 7.74
C LEU A 162 13.40 -19.70 7.33
N GLU A 163 12.77 -20.12 6.22
CA GLU A 163 12.64 -21.53 5.81
C GLU A 163 13.49 -21.86 4.57
N GLY A 164 13.97 -20.82 3.84
CA GLY A 164 14.79 -20.99 2.65
C GLY A 164 16.25 -21.33 2.97
N ASP A 165 16.94 -21.92 1.99
CA ASP A 165 18.37 -22.28 2.09
C ASP A 165 19.31 -21.06 1.94
N GLU A 166 18.78 -19.89 1.59
CA GLU A 166 19.56 -18.68 1.35
C GLU A 166 20.01 -18.05 2.66
N LYS A 167 21.30 -17.73 2.76
CA LYS A 167 21.87 -17.03 3.89
C LYS A 167 21.74 -15.53 3.69
N TYR A 168 21.41 -14.82 4.78
CA TYR A 168 21.21 -13.38 4.76
C TYR A 168 22.10 -12.67 5.77
N ILE A 169 22.60 -11.51 5.38
CA ILE A 169 23.14 -10.51 6.30
C ILE A 169 22.00 -9.53 6.62
N VAL A 170 21.80 -9.26 7.91
CA VAL A 170 20.71 -8.41 8.38
C VAL A 170 21.21 -7.02 8.70
N TYR A 171 20.58 -6.04 8.11
CA TYR A 171 20.90 -4.63 8.29
C TYR A 171 19.76 -3.89 8.96
N LYS A 172 20.11 -2.81 9.67
CA LYS A 172 19.17 -1.80 10.12
C LYS A 172 19.34 -0.56 9.26
N PHE A 173 18.24 -0.02 8.77
CA PHE A 173 18.22 1.25 8.07
C PHE A 173 18.03 2.40 9.07
N ASN A 174 19.00 3.31 9.16
CA ASN A 174 18.94 4.51 9.93
C ASN A 174 18.53 5.68 9.02
N GLN A 175 17.24 5.98 9.02
CA GLN A 175 16.65 7.04 8.19
C GLN A 175 17.15 8.42 8.65
N ARG A 176 17.57 9.24 7.68
CA ARG A 176 17.90 10.67 7.84
C ARG A 176 16.81 11.56 7.24
N SER A 177 16.27 11.19 6.07
CA SER A 177 15.15 11.89 5.45
C SER A 177 14.17 10.92 4.80
N CYS A 178 12.95 11.41 4.53
CA CYS A 178 11.89 10.66 3.89
C CYS A 178 11.20 11.53 2.83
N ILE A 179 11.02 10.98 1.64
CA ILE A 179 10.29 11.62 0.55
C ILE A 179 9.10 10.74 0.20
N TYR A 180 7.90 11.31 0.23
CA TYR A 180 6.69 10.69 -0.30
C TYR A 180 6.46 11.17 -1.74
N VAL A 181 6.18 10.25 -2.65
CA VAL A 181 5.81 10.55 -4.03
C VAL A 181 4.42 10.00 -4.27
N ASP A 182 3.48 10.84 -4.62
CA ASP A 182 2.10 10.45 -4.84
C ASP A 182 1.86 9.78 -6.21
N GLY A 183 0.60 9.40 -6.49
CA GLY A 183 0.23 8.73 -7.75
C GLY A 183 0.35 9.61 -9.00
N ASN A 184 0.46 10.92 -8.85
CA ASN A 184 0.67 11.88 -9.95
C ASN A 184 2.16 12.18 -10.18
N GLY A 185 3.01 11.81 -9.22
CA GLY A 185 4.45 12.06 -9.25
C GLY A 185 4.87 13.28 -8.44
N ASP A 186 3.93 13.95 -7.74
CA ASP A 186 4.26 15.06 -6.86
C ASP A 186 5.03 14.57 -5.64
N THR A 187 6.08 15.30 -5.26
CA THR A 187 7.00 14.93 -4.18
C THR A 187 6.76 15.78 -2.94
N HIS A 188 6.78 15.11 -1.78
CA HIS A 188 6.60 15.74 -0.47
C HIS A 188 7.72 15.28 0.45
N GLU A 189 8.51 16.20 0.95
CA GLU A 189 9.46 15.90 2.03
C GLU A 189 8.72 15.77 3.36
N ILE A 190 9.11 14.79 4.14
CA ILE A 190 8.47 14.48 5.43
C ILE A 190 9.46 14.70 6.55
N ASP A 191 9.10 15.56 7.47
CA ASP A 191 9.92 15.85 8.64
C ASP A 191 10.13 14.62 9.53
N GLN A 192 11.30 14.50 10.10
CA GLN A 192 11.68 13.38 10.96
C GLN A 192 10.80 13.31 12.22
N GLU A 193 10.38 14.45 12.75
CA GLU A 193 9.48 14.53 13.90
C GLU A 193 8.11 13.97 13.56
N ASP A 194 7.54 14.36 12.42
CA ASP A 194 6.26 13.84 11.91
C ASP A 194 6.34 12.33 11.66
N MET A 195 7.44 11.86 11.06
CA MET A 195 7.67 10.43 10.88
C MET A 195 7.74 9.68 12.21
N ASN A 196 8.34 10.25 13.24
CA ASN A 196 8.44 9.59 14.54
C ASN A 196 7.12 9.59 15.32
N ALA A 197 6.34 10.67 15.22
CA ALA A 197 5.04 10.81 15.88
C ALA A 197 3.94 9.97 15.22
N SER A 198 4.03 9.74 13.91
CA SER A 198 3.00 9.04 13.14
C SER A 198 3.04 7.52 13.33
N LYS A 199 1.86 6.90 13.21
CA LYS A 199 1.68 5.45 13.19
C LYS A 199 1.17 5.00 11.83
N ALA A 200 1.43 3.73 11.49
CA ALA A 200 0.80 3.11 10.32
C ALA A 200 -0.71 2.99 10.54
N ASP A 201 -1.45 3.07 9.44
CA ASP A 201 -2.90 2.84 9.46
C ASP A 201 -3.21 1.40 9.89
N PRO A 202 -4.24 1.16 10.72
CA PRO A 202 -4.60 -0.17 11.17
C PRO A 202 -5.00 -1.12 10.03
N LEU A 203 -5.47 -0.59 8.90
CA LEU A 203 -5.82 -1.39 7.74
C LEU A 203 -4.62 -1.69 6.82
N ALA A 204 -3.48 -1.02 7.01
CA ALA A 204 -2.35 -1.08 6.10
C ALA A 204 -1.87 -2.51 5.81
N LEU A 205 -1.82 -3.37 6.84
CA LEU A 205 -1.33 -4.75 6.74
C LEU A 205 -2.14 -5.59 5.75
N LEU A 206 -3.45 -5.41 5.70
CA LEU A 206 -4.38 -6.18 4.87
C LEU A 206 -4.94 -5.36 3.69
N SER A 207 -4.49 -4.10 3.51
CA SER A 207 -5.03 -3.20 2.49
C SER A 207 -4.95 -3.76 1.07
N ALA A 208 -3.82 -4.37 0.69
CA ALA A 208 -3.65 -4.95 -0.63
C ALA A 208 -4.62 -6.11 -0.87
N LYS A 209 -4.83 -7.00 0.12
CA LYS A 209 -5.79 -8.10 0.04
C LYS A 209 -7.24 -7.61 -0.01
N LEU A 210 -7.58 -6.58 0.77
CA LEU A 210 -8.90 -5.94 0.73
C LEU A 210 -9.19 -5.35 -0.65
N ILE A 211 -8.26 -4.57 -1.18
CA ILE A 211 -8.37 -3.94 -2.50
C ILE A 211 -8.55 -5.02 -3.58
N ASP A 212 -7.71 -6.05 -3.56
CA ASP A 212 -7.79 -7.14 -4.53
C ASP A 212 -9.12 -7.90 -4.43
N GLY A 213 -9.50 -8.35 -3.25
CA GLY A 213 -10.74 -9.10 -3.04
C GLY A 213 -12.01 -8.30 -3.37
N ILE A 214 -12.00 -6.98 -3.19
CA ILE A 214 -13.10 -6.11 -3.63
C ILE A 214 -13.11 -6.00 -5.16
N ASN A 215 -11.96 -5.79 -5.77
CA ASN A 215 -11.84 -5.59 -7.20
C ASN A 215 -12.09 -6.87 -8.03
N GLN A 216 -11.83 -8.05 -7.49
CA GLN A 216 -12.13 -9.34 -8.13
C GLN A 216 -13.63 -9.61 -8.19
N SER A 217 -14.43 -9.08 -7.29
CA SER A 217 -15.87 -9.29 -7.24
C SER A 217 -16.64 -8.33 -8.14
N ALA A 218 -17.33 -8.86 -9.15
CA ALA A 218 -18.19 -8.06 -10.03
C ALA A 218 -19.33 -7.36 -9.23
N ALA A 219 -19.86 -8.00 -8.18
CA ALA A 219 -20.89 -7.43 -7.34
C ALA A 219 -20.36 -6.21 -6.56
N ARG A 220 -19.20 -6.34 -5.92
CA ARG A 220 -18.57 -5.24 -5.15
C ARG A 220 -18.14 -4.08 -6.07
N ARG A 221 -17.65 -4.37 -7.27
CA ARG A 221 -17.36 -3.31 -8.26
C ARG A 221 -18.63 -2.55 -8.68
N ARG A 222 -19.78 -3.24 -8.79
CA ARG A 222 -21.08 -2.55 -9.03
C ARG A 222 -21.45 -1.64 -7.86
N ALA A 223 -21.20 -2.06 -6.60
CA ALA A 223 -21.41 -1.20 -5.43
C ALA A 223 -20.51 0.05 -5.50
N LEU A 224 -19.24 -0.07 -5.92
CA LEU A 224 -18.38 1.11 -6.13
C LEU A 224 -18.93 2.06 -7.21
N MET A 225 -19.54 1.53 -8.30
CA MET A 225 -20.20 2.37 -9.30
C MET A 225 -21.45 3.05 -8.72
N LEU A 226 -22.21 2.34 -7.88
CA LEU A 226 -23.37 2.90 -7.18
C LEU A 226 -22.96 4.05 -6.26
N PHE A 227 -21.86 3.92 -5.53
CA PHE A 227 -21.31 5.01 -4.72
C PHE A 227 -20.94 6.24 -5.56
N CYS A 228 -20.40 6.06 -6.77
CA CYS A 228 -20.14 7.18 -7.67
C CYS A 228 -21.43 7.91 -8.08
N LEU A 229 -22.51 7.19 -8.28
CA LEU A 229 -23.80 7.77 -8.59
C LEU A 229 -24.39 8.53 -7.39
N THR A 230 -24.47 7.86 -6.25
CA THR A 230 -25.11 8.39 -5.04
C THR A 230 -24.35 9.58 -4.45
N TYR A 231 -23.06 9.46 -4.23
CA TYR A 231 -22.28 10.49 -3.53
C TYR A 231 -21.73 11.59 -4.43
N PHE A 232 -21.57 11.33 -5.74
CA PHE A 232 -20.96 12.29 -6.68
C PHE A 232 -21.83 12.60 -7.90
N ASN A 233 -23.06 12.09 -7.93
CA ASN A 233 -23.98 12.22 -9.08
C ASN A 233 -23.29 11.92 -10.40
N THR A 234 -22.50 10.85 -10.44
CA THR A 234 -21.67 10.49 -11.59
C THR A 234 -21.93 9.05 -12.00
N ASN A 235 -22.45 8.87 -13.23
CA ASN A 235 -22.72 7.54 -13.77
C ASN A 235 -21.42 6.89 -14.27
N ALA A 236 -20.86 5.99 -13.47
CA ALA A 236 -19.65 5.24 -13.81
C ALA A 236 -19.98 3.98 -14.62
N LYS A 237 -19.19 3.69 -15.66
CA LYS A 237 -19.26 2.44 -16.43
C LYS A 237 -18.42 1.31 -15.84
N ASP A 238 -17.43 1.65 -15.05
CA ASP A 238 -16.59 0.71 -14.31
C ASP A 238 -15.95 1.42 -13.12
N ALA A 239 -15.61 0.66 -12.06
CA ALA A 239 -14.99 1.21 -10.87
C ALA A 239 -14.10 0.18 -10.20
N TYR A 240 -12.98 0.66 -9.67
CA TYR A 240 -12.00 -0.11 -8.90
C TYR A 240 -11.64 0.62 -7.62
N MET A 241 -11.54 -0.11 -6.51
CA MET A 241 -10.95 0.43 -5.29
C MET A 241 -9.46 0.62 -5.50
N LEU A 242 -8.96 1.83 -5.28
CA LEU A 242 -7.56 2.21 -5.49
C LEU A 242 -6.75 2.18 -4.20
N SER A 243 -7.33 2.67 -3.12
CA SER A 243 -6.71 2.69 -1.79
C SER A 243 -7.77 2.56 -0.69
N VAL A 244 -7.33 2.11 0.47
CA VAL A 244 -8.16 2.00 1.69
C VAL A 244 -7.34 2.42 2.90
N ASP A 245 -7.97 3.18 3.79
CA ASP A 245 -7.44 3.55 5.09
C ASP A 245 -8.58 3.69 6.12
N ARG A 246 -8.24 3.88 7.39
CA ARG A 246 -9.22 3.98 8.48
C ARG A 246 -10.28 5.07 8.30
N LYS A 247 -9.98 6.10 7.50
CA LYS A 247 -10.88 7.25 7.28
C LYS A 247 -11.76 7.09 6.03
N GLY A 248 -11.44 6.12 5.16
CA GLY A 248 -12.19 5.90 3.93
C GLY A 248 -11.42 5.17 2.86
N PHE A 249 -11.86 5.32 1.61
CA PHE A 249 -11.26 4.64 0.48
C PHE A 249 -11.33 5.51 -0.78
N GLU A 250 -10.43 5.25 -1.72
CA GLU A 250 -10.41 5.90 -3.03
C GLU A 250 -10.88 4.94 -4.09
N VAL A 251 -11.71 5.46 -5.00
CA VAL A 251 -12.26 4.73 -6.13
C VAL A 251 -11.78 5.36 -7.43
N LEU A 252 -11.21 4.54 -8.30
CA LEU A 252 -10.87 4.91 -9.67
C LEU A 252 -12.03 4.48 -10.58
N SER A 253 -12.76 5.43 -11.13
CA SER A 253 -13.98 5.17 -11.89
C SER A 253 -13.89 5.64 -13.33
N LYS A 254 -14.43 4.84 -14.26
CA LYS A 254 -14.55 5.16 -15.67
C LYS A 254 -15.84 5.93 -15.89
N VAL A 255 -15.74 7.24 -16.03
CA VAL A 255 -16.88 8.16 -16.13
C VAL A 255 -16.95 8.84 -17.49
N PRO A 256 -18.15 9.31 -17.93
CA PRO A 256 -18.26 10.10 -19.15
C PRO A 256 -17.35 11.33 -19.11
N SER A 257 -16.64 11.59 -20.19
CA SER A 257 -15.89 12.84 -20.37
C SER A 257 -16.90 13.98 -20.68
N PRO A 258 -16.63 15.22 -20.25
CA PRO A 258 -17.41 16.37 -20.73
C PRO A 258 -17.39 16.37 -22.26
N ALA A 259 -18.58 16.50 -22.88
CA ALA A 259 -18.76 16.38 -24.31
C ALA A 259 -17.79 17.27 -25.09
N MET A 260 -16.94 16.70 -25.91
CA MET A 260 -16.36 17.41 -27.03
C MET A 260 -17.46 17.66 -28.06
N LYS A 261 -17.38 18.78 -28.80
CA LYS A 261 -18.40 19.26 -29.78
C LYS A 261 -18.76 18.25 -30.87
N ASP A 262 -18.10 17.12 -30.97
CA ASP A 262 -18.25 16.13 -32.06
C ASP A 262 -19.09 14.87 -31.71
N GLY A 263 -19.83 14.90 -30.60
CA GLY A 263 -20.93 13.91 -30.36
C GLY A 263 -20.51 12.48 -29.94
N TYR A 264 -19.26 12.11 -29.96
CA TYR A 264 -18.79 10.80 -29.46
C TYR A 264 -18.39 10.89 -27.99
N GLY A 265 -19.25 10.34 -27.13
CA GLY A 265 -19.00 10.28 -25.67
C GLY A 265 -17.74 9.48 -25.35
N GLN A 266 -16.63 10.14 -25.09
CA GLN A 266 -15.43 9.52 -24.60
C GLN A 266 -15.55 9.29 -23.09
N PHE A 267 -14.90 8.23 -22.58
CA PHE A 267 -14.79 7.94 -21.16
C PHE A 267 -13.41 8.31 -20.67
N GLN A 268 -13.35 8.82 -19.44
CA GLN A 268 -12.10 9.11 -18.74
C GLN A 268 -12.08 8.43 -17.38
N TRP A 269 -10.89 8.13 -16.86
CA TRP A 269 -10.72 7.64 -15.51
C TRP A 269 -10.58 8.81 -14.55
N ARG A 270 -11.45 8.85 -13.52
CA ARG A 270 -11.42 9.84 -12.43
C ARG A 270 -11.32 9.14 -11.10
N GLN A 271 -10.63 9.79 -10.18
CA GLN A 271 -10.46 9.33 -8.80
C GLN A 271 -11.42 10.08 -7.90
N PHE A 272 -12.09 9.33 -7.02
CA PHE A 272 -13.02 9.84 -6.04
C PHE A 272 -12.62 9.33 -4.66
N ARG A 273 -12.71 10.18 -3.65
CA ARG A 273 -12.49 9.80 -2.25
C ARG A 273 -13.83 9.71 -1.54
N LEU A 274 -14.11 8.56 -0.94
CA LEU A 274 -15.25 8.34 -0.06
C LEU A 274 -14.76 8.25 1.39
N SER A 275 -15.44 8.98 2.29
CA SER A 275 -15.14 8.95 3.70
C SER A 275 -16.08 7.98 4.41
N LEU A 276 -15.56 7.23 5.37
CA LEU A 276 -16.37 6.46 6.31
C LEU A 276 -17.09 7.41 7.27
N LYS A 277 -18.17 6.95 7.89
CA LYS A 277 -18.90 7.69 8.93
C LYS A 277 -18.06 7.85 10.19
N GLU A 278 -17.32 6.80 10.53
CA GLU A 278 -16.41 6.74 11.67
C GLU A 278 -15.08 6.13 11.23
N GLU A 279 -13.99 6.46 11.93
CA GLU A 279 -12.69 5.83 11.64
C GLU A 279 -12.77 4.32 11.91
N ALA A 280 -12.38 3.52 10.91
CA ALA A 280 -12.32 2.07 11.04
C ALA A 280 -11.09 1.66 11.87
N ARG A 281 -11.32 1.07 13.03
CA ARG A 281 -10.25 0.61 13.93
C ARG A 281 -9.55 -0.68 13.43
N ASP A 282 -10.23 -1.45 12.59
CA ASP A 282 -9.81 -2.74 12.06
C ASP A 282 -10.55 -3.05 10.74
N VAL A 283 -10.19 -4.16 10.11
CA VAL A 283 -10.76 -4.61 8.84
C VAL A 283 -12.25 -4.96 8.98
N GLU A 284 -12.66 -5.50 10.12
CA GLU A 284 -14.06 -5.83 10.43
C GLU A 284 -14.93 -4.56 10.42
N ALA A 285 -14.48 -3.53 11.12
CA ALA A 285 -15.18 -2.25 11.18
C ALA A 285 -15.25 -1.60 9.78
N PHE A 286 -14.19 -1.69 8.98
CA PHE A 286 -14.18 -1.20 7.60
C PHE A 286 -15.22 -1.94 6.73
N CYS A 287 -15.19 -3.27 6.72
CA CYS A 287 -16.10 -4.08 5.90
C CYS A 287 -17.57 -3.87 6.31
N ARG A 288 -17.85 -3.75 7.60
CA ARG A 288 -19.19 -3.46 8.10
C ARG A 288 -19.70 -2.11 7.58
N GLN A 289 -18.92 -1.04 7.72
CA GLN A 289 -19.31 0.27 7.22
C GLN A 289 -19.45 0.29 5.69
N LEU A 290 -18.64 -0.48 4.96
CA LEU A 290 -18.78 -0.61 3.51
C LEU A 290 -20.13 -1.23 3.11
N VAL A 291 -20.58 -2.27 3.83
CA VAL A 291 -21.90 -2.90 3.63
C VAL A 291 -23.02 -1.91 3.98
N GLU A 292 -22.94 -1.19 5.10
CA GLU A 292 -23.91 -0.18 5.49
C GLU A 292 -24.05 0.93 4.42
N MET A 293 -22.91 1.39 3.88
CA MET A 293 -22.91 2.38 2.79
C MET A 293 -23.57 1.82 1.52
N GLU A 294 -23.35 0.53 1.21
CA GLU A 294 -23.98 -0.13 0.07
C GLU A 294 -25.51 -0.20 0.23
N GLU A 295 -25.99 -0.61 1.40
CA GLU A 295 -27.43 -0.66 1.70
C GLU A 295 -28.09 0.74 1.62
N GLU A 296 -27.43 1.78 2.10
CA GLU A 296 -27.92 3.16 2.02
C GLU A 296 -28.00 3.64 0.58
N ALA A 297 -26.95 3.38 -0.21
CA ALA A 297 -26.91 3.75 -1.62
C ALA A 297 -28.01 3.04 -2.44
N VAL A 298 -28.27 1.76 -2.16
CA VAL A 298 -29.37 1.01 -2.80
C VAL A 298 -30.72 1.60 -2.44
N LYS A 299 -30.97 1.93 -1.17
CA LYS A 299 -32.22 2.55 -0.71
C LYS A 299 -32.46 3.90 -1.37
N GLU A 300 -31.42 4.73 -1.48
CA GLU A 300 -31.50 6.06 -2.11
C GLU A 300 -31.90 5.94 -3.59
N VAL A 301 -31.25 5.05 -4.34
CA VAL A 301 -31.56 4.85 -5.77
C VAL A 301 -32.93 4.22 -5.98
N SER A 302 -33.35 3.27 -5.13
CA SER A 302 -34.68 2.66 -5.19
C SER A 302 -35.78 3.64 -4.88
N GLY A 303 -35.59 4.52 -3.89
CA GLY A 303 -36.54 5.58 -3.54
C GLY A 303 -36.74 6.62 -4.66
N HIS A 304 -35.70 6.91 -5.44
CA HIS A 304 -35.80 7.82 -6.58
C HIS A 304 -36.45 7.19 -7.81
N SER A 305 -36.39 5.84 -7.96
CA SER A 305 -36.94 5.12 -9.12
C SER A 305 -38.44 4.81 -9.01
N GLY A 306 -39.08 5.14 -7.88
CA GLY A 306 -40.51 4.88 -7.66
C GLY A 306 -40.88 3.39 -7.63
N LEU A 307 -39.90 2.50 -7.49
CA LEU A 307 -40.06 1.07 -7.30
C LEU A 307 -40.09 0.77 -5.81
N ALA A 308 -41.19 1.11 -5.13
CA ALA A 308 -41.54 0.68 -3.80
C ALA A 308 -42.61 -0.41 -3.88
#